data_9a8d3b313a223cca067a2fa655b4c20b
#
_entry.id   9a8d3b313a223cca067a2fa655b4c20b
#
_cell.length_a   1.000
_cell.length_b   1.000
_cell.length_c   1.000
_cell.angle_alpha   90.00
_cell.angle_beta   90.00
_cell.angle_gamma   90.00
#
_symmetry.space_group_name_H-M   'P 1'
#
loop_
_entity.id
_entity.type
_entity.pdbx_description
1 polymer ?
#
loop_
_entity_poly.entity_id
_entity_poly.type
_entity_poly.pdbx_seq_one_letter_code
_entity_poly.pdbx_strand_id
1 'polypeptide(L)'
;HGLRARADAVMIGIGTALADDPELTVRLHESAASAVRRVVLDRDARLPVQSRLVQSARETPLHLFHGEEANPSRLDALRSHGVHTEQVACSDEGLQLYQVLQSLGKRDVVRVLVEGGASVHSSLFAEGFVDYCYAMIAPNVLAVDRAKSWIHGRSVQRMQDAWPVGLVLVTRVGHDV
;
A
#
# COMPACT_ATOMS: atom_id res chain seq x y z
N HIS A 1 10.68 8.44 -3.74
CA HIS A 1 10.05 9.71 -3.35
C HIS A 1 9.41 10.45 -4.54
N GLY A 2 10.00 10.39 -5.73
CA GLY A 2 9.41 11.00 -6.95
C GLY A 2 8.06 10.39 -7.34
N LEU A 3 7.87 9.09 -7.17
CA LEU A 3 6.57 8.43 -7.40
C LEU A 3 5.54 8.88 -6.36
N ARG A 4 5.91 8.95 -5.08
CA ARG A 4 5.01 9.44 -4.02
C ARG A 4 4.55 10.87 -4.27
N ALA A 5 5.44 11.74 -4.76
CA ALA A 5 5.12 13.13 -5.06
C ALA A 5 4.10 13.30 -6.20
N ARG A 6 3.90 12.27 -7.01
CA ARG A 6 2.92 12.24 -8.11
C ARG A 6 1.62 11.53 -7.76
N ALA A 7 1.56 10.93 -6.57
CA ALA A 7 0.39 10.21 -6.07
C ALA A 7 -0.42 11.10 -5.12
N ASP A 8 -1.72 10.91 -5.10
CA ASP A 8 -2.62 11.57 -4.12
C ASP A 8 -2.65 10.77 -2.81
N ALA A 9 -2.41 9.45 -2.90
CA ALA A 9 -2.31 8.56 -1.75
C ALA A 9 -1.22 7.51 -1.93
N VAL A 10 -0.59 7.10 -0.81
CA VAL A 10 0.31 5.95 -0.71
C VAL A 10 -0.35 4.90 0.14
N MET A 11 -0.48 3.69 -0.39
CA MET A 11 -1.18 2.56 0.24
C MET A 11 -0.22 1.41 0.53
N ILE A 12 -0.36 0.83 1.72
CA ILE A 12 0.32 -0.42 2.11
C ILE A 12 -0.64 -1.36 2.84
N GLY A 13 -0.30 -2.63 2.86
CA GLY A 13 -0.94 -3.60 3.74
C GLY A 13 -0.36 -3.58 5.15
N ILE A 14 -1.13 -4.05 6.14
CA ILE A 14 -0.68 -4.13 7.54
C ILE A 14 0.61 -4.93 7.72
N GLY A 15 0.84 -5.96 6.92
CA GLY A 15 2.07 -6.74 6.99
C GLY A 15 3.33 -5.89 6.75
N THR A 16 3.28 -4.98 5.78
CA THR A 16 4.36 -4.02 5.52
C THR A 16 4.49 -3.00 6.65
N ALA A 17 3.37 -2.46 7.14
CA ALA A 17 3.39 -1.52 8.25
C ALA A 17 4.05 -2.11 9.51
N LEU A 18 3.76 -3.38 9.83
CA LEU A 18 4.33 -4.07 10.99
C LEU A 18 5.80 -4.47 10.81
N ALA A 19 6.22 -4.79 9.59
CA ALA A 19 7.59 -5.23 9.32
C ALA A 19 8.59 -4.08 9.26
N ASP A 20 8.18 -2.96 8.65
CA ASP A 20 9.11 -1.90 8.26
C ASP A 20 8.91 -0.60 9.05
N ASP A 21 7.80 -0.46 9.81
CA ASP A 21 7.38 0.76 10.52
C ASP A 21 7.65 2.04 9.71
N PRO A 22 7.11 2.16 8.47
CA PRO A 22 7.46 3.23 7.56
C PRO A 22 6.78 4.54 7.96
N GLU A 23 7.30 5.68 7.49
CA GLU A 23 6.63 6.98 7.60
C GLU A 23 5.71 7.28 6.42
N LEU A 24 5.99 6.74 5.25
CA LEU A 24 5.32 7.00 3.97
C LEU A 24 5.25 8.48 3.57
N THR A 25 6.21 9.27 4.04
CA THR A 25 6.30 10.70 3.73
C THR A 25 7.03 10.97 2.41
N VAL A 26 6.76 12.12 1.81
CA VAL A 26 7.53 12.63 0.65
C VAL A 26 8.68 13.48 1.19
N ARG A 27 9.93 13.10 0.87
CA ARG A 27 11.14 13.81 1.27
C ARG A 27 11.84 14.37 0.03
N LEU A 28 11.19 15.26 -0.69
CA LEU A 28 11.82 16.01 -1.78
C LEU A 28 12.16 17.42 -1.27
N HIS A 29 13.39 17.87 -1.57
CA HIS A 29 13.82 19.20 -1.22
C HIS A 29 12.97 20.25 -1.97
N GLU A 30 12.55 21.28 -1.27
CA GLU A 30 12.10 22.60 -1.77
C GLU A 30 10.72 22.77 -2.41
N SER A 31 9.80 21.85 -2.41
CA SER A 31 8.42 22.26 -2.63
C SER A 31 7.54 21.79 -1.48
N ALA A 32 6.55 22.64 -1.14
CA ALA A 32 5.56 22.33 -0.13
C ALA A 32 5.05 20.91 -0.39
N ALA A 33 5.46 19.98 0.45
CA ALA A 33 5.10 18.59 0.33
C ALA A 33 3.57 18.56 0.37
N SER A 34 2.95 18.38 -0.78
CA SER A 34 1.55 18.00 -0.85
C SER A 34 1.41 16.84 0.12
N ALA A 35 0.56 17.02 1.14
CA ALA A 35 0.40 16.01 2.18
C ALA A 35 -0.25 14.78 1.54
N VAL A 36 0.59 13.88 1.01
CA VAL A 36 0.14 12.62 0.43
C VAL A 36 -0.62 11.86 1.49
N ARG A 37 -1.84 11.45 1.20
CA ARG A 37 -2.63 10.63 2.12
C ARG A 37 -1.98 9.28 2.31
N ARG A 38 -1.82 8.86 3.54
CA ARG A 38 -1.27 7.54 3.86
C ARG A 38 -2.42 6.59 4.14
N VAL A 39 -2.40 5.44 3.48
CA VAL A 39 -3.48 4.45 3.55
C VAL A 39 -2.92 3.12 4.03
N VAL A 40 -3.55 2.54 5.05
CA VAL A 40 -3.21 1.21 5.56
C VAL A 40 -4.43 0.30 5.44
N LEU A 41 -4.23 -0.86 4.82
CA LEU A 41 -5.22 -1.93 4.78
C LEU A 41 -4.97 -2.88 5.96
N ASP A 42 -5.85 -2.85 6.96
CA ASP A 42 -5.69 -3.57 8.22
C ASP A 42 -7.00 -4.17 8.71
N ARG A 43 -7.34 -5.34 8.19
CA ARG A 43 -8.60 -6.02 8.48
C ARG A 43 -8.97 -6.04 9.96
N ASP A 44 -8.01 -6.28 10.85
CA ASP A 44 -8.23 -6.58 12.26
C ASP A 44 -7.80 -5.46 13.22
N ALA A 45 -7.48 -4.27 12.69
CA ALA A 45 -6.95 -3.12 13.44
C ALA A 45 -5.71 -3.49 14.29
N ARG A 46 -4.69 -4.10 13.65
CA ARG A 46 -3.45 -4.55 14.30
C ARG A 46 -2.36 -3.47 14.33
N LEU A 47 -2.56 -2.34 13.64
CA LEU A 47 -1.58 -1.26 13.58
C LEU A 47 -1.30 -0.73 14.99
N PRO A 48 -0.04 -0.79 15.48
CA PRO A 48 0.29 -0.32 16.81
C PRO A 48 0.15 1.20 16.92
N VAL A 49 -0.39 1.68 18.03
CA VAL A 49 -0.49 3.13 18.29
C VAL A 49 0.89 3.80 18.39
N GLN A 50 1.95 3.03 18.71
CA GLN A 50 3.33 3.50 18.78
C GLN A 50 4.02 3.59 17.42
N SER A 51 3.39 3.07 16.34
CA SER A 51 3.99 3.11 15.00
C SER A 51 4.19 4.55 14.53
N ARG A 52 5.23 4.77 13.73
CA ARG A 52 5.56 6.09 13.15
C ARG A 52 4.40 6.68 12.34
N LEU A 53 3.64 5.82 11.67
CA LEU A 53 2.42 6.20 10.96
C LEU A 53 1.39 6.84 11.88
N VAL A 54 1.10 6.21 13.01
CA VAL A 54 0.09 6.70 13.97
C VAL A 54 0.60 7.92 14.72
N GLN A 55 1.86 7.92 15.17
CA GLN A 55 2.42 9.04 15.92
C GLN A 55 2.43 10.35 15.13
N SER A 56 2.52 10.27 13.81
CA SER A 56 2.48 11.43 12.91
C SER A 56 1.10 11.65 12.25
N ALA A 57 0.04 10.97 12.68
CA ALA A 57 -1.26 11.00 12.01
C ALA A 57 -1.95 12.37 12.05
N ARG A 58 -1.65 13.18 13.08
CA ARG A 58 -2.19 14.54 13.22
C ARG A 58 -1.53 15.54 12.27
N GLU A 59 -0.28 15.29 11.88
CA GLU A 59 0.48 16.16 10.97
C GLU A 59 0.32 15.72 9.51
N THR A 60 0.34 14.42 9.29
CA THR A 60 0.18 13.81 7.97
C THR A 60 -0.99 12.83 7.99
N PRO A 61 -2.06 13.09 7.24
CA PRO A 61 -3.28 12.29 7.31
C PRO A 61 -3.03 10.80 7.11
N LEU A 62 -3.54 9.99 8.03
CA LEU A 62 -3.52 8.53 7.97
C LEU A 62 -4.94 7.98 7.92
N HIS A 63 -5.22 7.19 6.90
CA HIS A 63 -6.50 6.50 6.72
C HIS A 63 -6.28 5.00 6.86
N LEU A 64 -6.99 4.36 7.75
CA LEU A 64 -6.97 2.92 7.99
C LEU A 64 -8.30 2.31 7.59
N PHE A 65 -8.28 1.41 6.62
CA PHE A 65 -9.44 0.59 6.27
C PHE A 65 -9.43 -0.72 7.05
N HIS A 66 -10.57 -1.07 7.64
CA HIS A 66 -10.69 -2.26 8.46
C HIS A 66 -11.96 -3.06 8.13
N GLY A 67 -11.98 -4.31 8.57
CA GLY A 67 -13.14 -5.19 8.48
C GLY A 67 -14.15 -4.94 9.60
N GLU A 68 -15.31 -5.59 9.48
CA GLU A 68 -16.40 -5.48 10.45
C GLU A 68 -16.05 -6.07 11.82
N GLU A 69 -15.20 -7.09 11.87
CA GLU A 69 -14.78 -7.75 13.11
C GLU A 69 -13.54 -7.12 13.77
N ALA A 70 -13.08 -5.96 13.27
CA ALA A 70 -11.96 -5.26 13.87
C ALA A 70 -12.27 -4.83 15.31
N ASN A 71 -11.30 -5.02 16.21
CA ASN A 71 -11.48 -4.75 17.64
C ASN A 71 -11.81 -3.27 17.90
N PRO A 72 -13.00 -2.96 18.48
CA PRO A 72 -13.47 -1.59 18.69
C PRO A 72 -12.51 -0.76 19.56
N SER A 73 -11.98 -1.35 20.64
CA SER A 73 -11.06 -0.63 21.54
C SER A 73 -9.75 -0.24 20.86
N ARG A 74 -9.27 -1.05 19.90
CA ARG A 74 -8.09 -0.69 19.09
C ARG A 74 -8.41 0.43 18.11
N LEU A 75 -9.59 0.39 17.49
CA LEU A 75 -10.06 1.45 16.60
C LEU A 75 -10.19 2.78 17.35
N ASP A 76 -10.74 2.77 18.57
CA ASP A 76 -10.87 3.97 19.39
C ASP A 76 -9.50 4.52 19.81
N ALA A 77 -8.57 3.65 20.14
CA ALA A 77 -7.19 4.06 20.40
C ALA A 77 -6.52 4.71 19.18
N LEU A 78 -6.69 4.17 18.00
CA LEU A 78 -6.18 4.74 16.74
C LEU A 78 -6.83 6.11 16.45
N ARG A 79 -8.15 6.23 16.59
CA ARG A 79 -8.90 7.48 16.40
C ARG A 79 -8.44 8.56 17.36
N SER A 80 -8.17 8.23 18.62
CA SER A 80 -7.68 9.18 19.63
C SER A 80 -6.31 9.80 19.25
N HIS A 81 -5.52 9.10 18.43
CA HIS A 81 -4.25 9.57 17.87
C HIS A 81 -4.41 10.32 16.54
N GLY A 82 -5.64 10.51 16.03
CA GLY A 82 -5.91 11.24 14.80
C GLY A 82 -5.95 10.37 13.54
N VAL A 83 -5.97 9.03 13.69
CA VAL A 83 -6.15 8.12 12.56
C VAL A 83 -7.61 8.14 12.11
N HIS A 84 -7.85 8.35 10.83
CA HIS A 84 -9.17 8.17 10.25
C HIS A 84 -9.39 6.69 9.94
N THR A 85 -10.40 6.09 10.56
CA THR A 85 -10.70 4.66 10.37
C THR A 85 -12.01 4.49 9.62
N GLU A 86 -12.04 3.58 8.65
CA GLU A 86 -13.23 3.30 7.85
C GLU A 86 -13.44 1.79 7.69
N GLN A 87 -14.66 1.37 7.93
CA GLN A 87 -15.05 -0.03 7.75
C GLN A 87 -15.38 -0.30 6.28
N VAL A 88 -14.88 -1.41 5.76
CA VAL A 88 -15.26 -1.97 4.46
C VAL A 88 -15.59 -3.45 4.62
N ALA A 89 -16.35 -3.99 3.69
CA ALA A 89 -16.65 -5.41 3.69
C ALA A 89 -15.40 -6.27 3.50
N CYS A 90 -15.46 -7.49 4.00
CA CYS A 90 -14.42 -8.50 3.85
C CYS A 90 -14.87 -9.63 2.94
N SER A 91 -13.90 -10.25 2.27
CA SER A 91 -14.01 -11.55 1.63
C SER A 91 -13.02 -12.53 2.25
N ASP A 92 -13.01 -13.77 1.79
CA ASP A 92 -11.99 -14.75 2.21
C ASP A 92 -10.57 -14.30 1.86
N GLU A 93 -10.42 -13.46 0.86
CA GLU A 93 -9.14 -12.93 0.39
C GLU A 93 -8.70 -11.65 1.12
N GLY A 94 -9.56 -11.04 1.94
CA GLY A 94 -9.26 -9.83 2.70
C GLY A 94 -10.31 -8.73 2.59
N LEU A 95 -9.88 -7.46 2.72
CA LEU A 95 -10.76 -6.31 2.55
C LEU A 95 -11.18 -6.15 1.07
N GLN A 96 -12.43 -5.80 0.82
CA GLN A 96 -12.91 -5.54 -0.54
C GLN A 96 -12.28 -4.27 -1.12
N LEU A 97 -11.30 -4.45 -2.01
CA LEU A 97 -10.51 -3.35 -2.59
C LEU A 97 -11.35 -2.38 -3.41
N TYR A 98 -12.39 -2.84 -4.08
CA TYR A 98 -13.32 -1.96 -4.79
C TYR A 98 -13.91 -0.90 -3.86
N GLN A 99 -14.37 -1.28 -2.65
CA GLN A 99 -14.92 -0.34 -1.68
C GLN A 99 -13.87 0.64 -1.17
N VAL A 100 -12.64 0.17 -0.94
CA VAL A 100 -11.50 1.01 -0.55
C VAL A 100 -11.24 2.07 -1.63
N LEU A 101 -11.08 1.65 -2.88
CA LEU A 101 -10.82 2.56 -4.00
C LEU A 101 -11.97 3.53 -4.24
N GLN A 102 -13.22 3.06 -4.13
CA GLN A 102 -14.41 3.92 -4.24
C GLN A 102 -14.43 4.99 -3.13
N SER A 103 -14.10 4.60 -1.90
CA SER A 103 -14.03 5.51 -0.76
C SER A 103 -12.94 6.58 -0.96
N LEU A 104 -11.78 6.17 -1.46
CA LEU A 104 -10.69 7.10 -1.80
C LEU A 104 -11.09 8.04 -2.93
N GLY A 105 -11.74 7.55 -3.98
CA GLY A 105 -12.25 8.36 -5.09
C GLY A 105 -13.25 9.44 -4.65
N LYS A 106 -14.14 9.13 -3.69
CA LYS A 106 -15.06 10.13 -3.08
C LYS A 106 -14.35 11.25 -2.31
N ARG A 107 -13.04 11.09 -2.07
CA ARG A 107 -12.16 12.07 -1.38
C ARG A 107 -11.15 12.69 -2.33
N ASP A 108 -11.46 12.73 -3.61
CA ASP A 108 -10.64 13.30 -4.69
C ASP A 108 -9.25 12.63 -4.85
N VAL A 109 -9.12 11.36 -4.43
CA VAL A 109 -7.92 10.57 -4.69
C VAL A 109 -8.05 9.92 -6.07
N VAL A 110 -7.25 10.36 -7.01
CA VAL A 110 -7.23 9.85 -8.40
C VAL A 110 -6.09 8.87 -8.61
N ARG A 111 -4.95 9.07 -7.95
CA ARG A 111 -3.76 8.23 -8.09
C ARG A 111 -3.35 7.64 -6.75
N VAL A 112 -3.34 6.32 -6.68
CA VAL A 112 -2.90 5.57 -5.51
C VAL A 112 -1.60 4.86 -5.85
N LEU A 113 -0.52 5.18 -5.14
CA LEU A 113 0.72 4.42 -5.21
C LEU A 113 0.68 3.31 -4.16
N VAL A 114 0.76 2.06 -4.59
CA VAL A 114 0.80 0.91 -3.69
C VAL A 114 2.25 0.44 -3.54
N GLU A 115 2.81 0.57 -2.34
CA GLU A 115 4.25 0.30 -2.11
C GLU A 115 4.53 -1.03 -1.43
N GLY A 116 3.51 -1.74 -1.00
CA GLY A 116 3.83 -2.96 -0.31
C GLY A 116 2.67 -3.76 0.21
N GLY A 117 3.06 -4.99 0.52
CA GLY A 117 2.23 -6.12 0.84
C GLY A 117 2.01 -6.98 -0.41
N ALA A 118 2.76 -8.07 -0.52
CA ALA A 118 2.61 -8.99 -1.66
C ALA A 118 1.15 -9.45 -1.85
N SER A 119 0.40 -9.62 -0.76
CA SER A 119 -1.02 -9.94 -0.81
C SER A 119 -1.85 -8.81 -1.42
N VAL A 120 -1.56 -7.54 -1.05
CA VAL A 120 -2.27 -6.38 -1.61
C VAL A 120 -2.00 -6.26 -3.11
N HIS A 121 -0.74 -6.43 -3.53
CA HIS A 121 -0.41 -6.45 -4.95
C HIS A 121 -1.16 -7.56 -5.68
N SER A 122 -1.18 -8.78 -5.11
CA SER A 122 -1.87 -9.92 -5.72
C SER A 122 -3.36 -9.66 -5.92
N SER A 123 -4.04 -9.13 -4.90
CA SER A 123 -5.47 -8.83 -5.00
C SER A 123 -5.75 -7.74 -6.03
N LEU A 124 -4.94 -6.67 -6.07
CA LEU A 124 -5.09 -5.60 -7.06
C LEU A 124 -4.90 -6.12 -8.50
N PHE A 125 -3.91 -6.98 -8.74
CA PHE A 125 -3.72 -7.61 -10.04
C PHE A 125 -4.87 -8.56 -10.40
N ALA A 126 -5.33 -9.37 -9.44
CA ALA A 126 -6.41 -10.32 -9.66
C ALA A 126 -7.75 -9.63 -9.99
N GLU A 127 -8.01 -8.49 -9.38
CA GLU A 127 -9.22 -7.69 -9.59
C GLU A 127 -9.10 -6.69 -10.75
N GLY A 128 -7.92 -6.61 -11.41
CA GLY A 128 -7.72 -5.73 -12.56
C GLY A 128 -7.64 -4.24 -12.23
N PHE A 129 -7.24 -3.88 -11.01
CA PHE A 129 -7.14 -2.49 -10.54
C PHE A 129 -5.75 -1.87 -10.75
N VAL A 130 -4.86 -2.50 -11.51
CA VAL A 130 -3.50 -2.02 -11.74
C VAL A 130 -3.38 -1.39 -13.12
N ASP A 131 -3.17 -0.08 -13.18
CA ASP A 131 -2.90 0.65 -14.43
C ASP A 131 -1.41 0.62 -14.78
N TYR A 132 -0.52 0.77 -13.78
CA TYR A 132 0.93 0.82 -13.96
C TYR A 132 1.65 0.01 -12.90
N CYS A 133 2.70 -0.70 -13.31
CA CYS A 133 3.61 -1.41 -12.40
C CYS A 133 5.03 -0.86 -12.57
N TYR A 134 5.63 -0.42 -11.48
CA TYR A 134 7.02 0.03 -11.42
C TYR A 134 7.88 -1.04 -10.76
N ALA A 135 8.62 -1.80 -11.56
CA ALA A 135 9.58 -2.77 -11.07
C ALA A 135 10.97 -2.12 -10.94
N MET A 136 11.47 -1.99 -9.72
CA MET A 136 12.82 -1.50 -9.45
C MET A 136 13.76 -2.68 -9.28
N ILE A 137 14.75 -2.78 -10.17
CA ILE A 137 15.70 -3.89 -10.20
C ILE A 137 17.08 -3.34 -9.83
N ALA A 138 17.60 -3.75 -8.68
CA ALA A 138 18.98 -3.45 -8.30
C ALA A 138 19.93 -4.50 -8.89
N PRO A 139 21.15 -4.11 -9.33
CA PRO A 139 22.13 -5.05 -9.91
C PRO A 139 22.85 -5.87 -8.83
N ASN A 140 22.08 -6.44 -7.91
CA ASN A 140 22.58 -7.25 -6.81
C ASN A 140 21.95 -8.64 -6.84
N VAL A 141 22.73 -9.65 -6.67
CA VAL A 141 22.26 -11.04 -6.53
C VAL A 141 22.15 -11.39 -5.05
N LEU A 142 20.94 -11.60 -4.59
CA LEU A 142 20.67 -12.08 -3.24
C LEU A 142 20.53 -13.61 -3.30
N ALA A 143 21.59 -14.33 -3.02
CA ALA A 143 21.57 -15.81 -2.98
C ALA A 143 20.91 -16.29 -1.66
N VAL A 144 19.59 -16.10 -1.53
CA VAL A 144 18.83 -16.53 -0.35
C VAL A 144 17.67 -17.44 -0.73
N ASP A 145 17.55 -18.56 -0.03
CA ASP A 145 16.54 -19.60 -0.33
C ASP A 145 15.11 -19.15 -0.10
N ARG A 146 14.91 -18.09 0.70
CA ARG A 146 13.57 -17.57 1.09
C ARG A 146 13.45 -16.07 0.87
N ALA A 147 13.73 -15.63 -0.35
CA ALA A 147 13.47 -14.24 -0.73
C ALA A 147 11.96 -13.92 -0.62
N LYS A 148 11.63 -12.76 -0.07
CA LYS A 148 10.23 -12.30 -0.05
C LYS A 148 9.78 -12.02 -1.47
N SER A 149 8.68 -12.62 -1.89
CA SER A 149 8.04 -12.30 -3.16
C SER A 149 7.37 -10.92 -3.07
N TRP A 150 7.41 -10.14 -4.15
CA TRP A 150 6.68 -8.88 -4.24
C TRP A 150 5.19 -9.08 -4.59
N ILE A 151 4.83 -10.29 -5.03
CA ILE A 151 3.48 -10.72 -5.34
C ILE A 151 3.32 -12.17 -4.91
N HIS A 152 2.19 -12.50 -4.30
CA HIS A 152 1.75 -13.88 -4.04
C HIS A 152 0.63 -14.19 -5.01
N GLY A 153 0.42 -15.41 -5.37
CA GLY A 153 -0.72 -15.63 -6.19
C GLY A 153 -0.90 -17.03 -6.70
N ARG A 154 -1.81 -17.16 -7.62
CA ARG A 154 -2.06 -18.39 -8.35
C ARG A 154 -0.74 -18.98 -8.82
N SER A 155 -0.49 -20.24 -8.55
CA SER A 155 0.55 -20.96 -9.29
C SER A 155 0.12 -21.01 -10.76
N VAL A 156 0.66 -20.10 -11.55
CA VAL A 156 0.44 -20.07 -12.99
C VAL A 156 1.17 -21.27 -13.58
N GLN A 157 0.43 -22.24 -14.09
CA GLN A 157 1.01 -23.46 -14.67
C GLN A 157 1.45 -23.27 -16.13
N ARG A 158 0.88 -22.28 -16.82
CA ARG A 158 1.17 -22.00 -18.22
C ARG A 158 1.32 -20.50 -18.43
N MET A 159 2.29 -20.10 -19.27
CA MET A 159 2.56 -18.69 -19.58
C MET A 159 1.32 -17.91 -20.08
N GLN A 160 0.43 -18.58 -20.81
CA GLN A 160 -0.81 -17.96 -21.29
C GLN A 160 -1.78 -17.55 -20.17
N ASP A 161 -1.63 -18.14 -18.98
CA ASP A 161 -2.46 -17.87 -17.81
C ASP A 161 -1.84 -16.75 -16.92
N ALA A 162 -0.66 -16.23 -17.31
CA ALA A 162 -0.01 -15.11 -16.63
C ALA A 162 -0.75 -13.79 -16.91
N TRP A 163 -0.67 -12.87 -15.98
CA TRP A 163 -1.18 -11.51 -16.24
C TRP A 163 -0.35 -10.84 -17.32
N PRO A 164 -0.98 -10.39 -18.41
CA PRO A 164 -0.25 -9.70 -19.47
C PRO A 164 0.18 -8.32 -18.96
N VAL A 165 1.47 -8.04 -19.03
CA VAL A 165 2.03 -6.72 -18.71
C VAL A 165 2.69 -6.18 -19.97
N GLY A 166 2.19 -5.06 -20.49
CA GLY A 166 2.83 -4.36 -21.59
C GLY A 166 4.08 -3.63 -21.11
N LEU A 167 5.24 -3.90 -21.72
CA LEU A 167 6.45 -3.15 -21.43
C LEU A 167 6.35 -1.76 -22.05
N VAL A 168 6.38 -0.73 -21.23
CA VAL A 168 6.26 0.66 -21.68
C VAL A 168 7.61 1.38 -21.71
N LEU A 169 8.43 1.24 -20.66
CA LEU A 169 9.70 1.94 -20.54
C LEU A 169 10.66 1.22 -19.61
N VAL A 170 11.93 1.18 -20.01
CA VAL A 170 13.04 0.79 -19.14
C VAL A 170 13.96 1.99 -18.98
N THR A 171 14.18 2.42 -17.75
CA THR A 171 15.02 3.59 -17.45
C THR A 171 16.01 3.25 -16.34
N ARG A 172 17.27 3.66 -16.53
CA ARG A 172 18.27 3.58 -15.48
C ARG A 172 18.09 4.72 -14.48
N VAL A 173 18.06 4.40 -13.19
CA VAL A 173 17.93 5.39 -12.10
C VAL A 173 19.16 5.31 -11.21
N GLY A 174 20.03 6.31 -11.29
CA GLY A 174 21.29 6.31 -10.56
C GLY A 174 22.22 5.17 -11.00
N HIS A 175 22.62 4.32 -10.05
CA HIS A 175 23.41 3.11 -10.31
C HIS A 175 22.54 1.86 -10.49
N ASP A 176 21.24 1.97 -10.26
CA ASP A 176 20.27 0.89 -10.45
C ASP A 176 19.76 0.86 -11.91
N VAL A 177 19.33 -0.31 -12.37
CA VAL A 177 18.84 -0.52 -13.74
C VAL A 177 17.32 -0.55 -13.74
#